data_9385835b6dbe78e1d3323014e200bdde
#
_entry.id   9385835b6dbe78e1d3323014e200bdde
#
_cell.length_a   1.000
_cell.length_b   1.000
_cell.length_c   1.000
_cell.angle_alpha   90.00
_cell.angle_beta   90.00
_cell.angle_gamma   90.00
#
_symmetry.space_group_name_H-M   'P 1'
#
loop_
_entity.id
_entity.type
_entity.pdbx_description
1 polymer ?
#
loop_
_entity_poly.entity_id
_entity_poly.type
_entity_poly.pdbx_seq_one_letter_code
_entity_poly.pdbx_strand_id
1 'polypeptide(L)'
;MKGAYSSPTRELSYRMYRNLFPGNPYGFESGGYPPSIPTLTHEQFKEFHTRYYHPENSYILLYGDAELSKELAFLDSEYLSKYTRANNLPVVIEQKQFPSRKELKAYYPVLEDADTNHQTYLALGYISGKGTDMKLSMGLDILMEVLVNQESAPIRLALQEAGIGQDVNAYVNSYLQNVIQITVQKANTTDSEKFLEVVMKTLKEQAEKGIDRNAVEGVLNRTEFQLREGNDAQKGLTAAFQIVGGWFHTDDPFLGLEWEKPLAALKKGIPENYLESLIRTYLLDNPHCLLLTLEPKRGL
;
A
#
# COMPACT_ATOMS: atom_id res chain seq x y z
N MET A 1 13.15 1.05 18.71
CA MET A 1 12.81 2.24 17.90
C MET A 1 13.98 2.79 17.08
N LYS A 2 15.17 3.09 17.65
CA LYS A 2 16.30 3.59 16.84
C LYS A 2 16.59 2.73 15.63
N GLY A 3 16.63 1.39 15.75
CA GLY A 3 16.84 0.48 14.62
C GLY A 3 15.73 0.46 13.56
N ALA A 4 14.51 0.84 13.90
CA ALA A 4 13.40 0.87 12.94
C ALA A 4 13.52 2.05 11.96
N TYR A 5 14.08 3.17 12.40
CA TYR A 5 14.27 4.38 11.57
C TYR A 5 15.66 4.48 10.93
N SER A 6 16.52 3.47 11.13
CA SER A 6 17.78 3.36 10.40
C SER A 6 17.64 2.65 9.04
N SER A 7 16.47 2.08 8.73
CA SER A 7 16.20 1.46 7.42
C SER A 7 15.74 2.51 6.42
N PRO A 8 16.48 2.72 5.31
CA PRO A 8 16.08 3.66 4.27
C PRO A 8 14.72 3.34 3.66
N THR A 9 14.41 2.05 3.50
CA THR A 9 13.11 1.60 2.95
C THR A 9 11.95 1.94 3.86
N ARG A 10 12.13 1.85 5.18
CA ARG A 10 11.11 2.25 6.15
C ARG A 10 10.93 3.77 6.18
N GLU A 11 12.01 4.52 6.13
CA GLU A 11 11.96 5.99 6.02
C GLU A 11 11.26 6.42 4.73
N LEU A 12 11.55 5.74 3.60
CA LEU A 12 10.86 5.97 2.33
C LEU A 12 9.34 5.77 2.46
N SER A 13 8.91 4.63 3.01
CA SER A 13 7.50 4.32 3.23
C SER A 13 6.84 5.35 4.14
N TYR A 14 7.46 5.67 5.27
CA TYR A 14 6.97 6.68 6.20
C TYR A 14 6.75 8.04 5.51
N ARG A 15 7.76 8.53 4.78
CA ARG A 15 7.67 9.81 4.04
C ARG A 15 6.60 9.74 2.95
N MET A 16 6.50 8.62 2.25
CA MET A 16 5.50 8.42 1.21
C MET A 16 4.08 8.53 1.79
N TYR A 17 3.75 7.71 2.79
CA TYR A 17 2.39 7.69 3.36
C TYR A 17 2.02 9.00 4.04
N ARG A 18 2.95 9.59 4.81
CA ARG A 18 2.71 10.87 5.48
C ARG A 18 2.37 12.01 4.51
N ASN A 19 2.94 11.98 3.31
CA ASN A 19 2.72 13.03 2.31
C ASN A 19 1.62 12.71 1.32
N LEU A 20 1.28 11.43 1.10
CA LEU A 20 0.09 11.04 0.34
C LEU A 20 -1.20 11.26 1.16
N PHE A 21 -1.14 11.10 2.48
CA PHE A 21 -2.30 11.19 3.38
C PHE A 21 -2.16 12.33 4.42
N PRO A 22 -2.01 13.59 4.02
CA PRO A 22 -1.88 14.69 4.97
C PRO A 22 -3.16 14.86 5.78
N GLY A 23 -3.04 14.74 7.12
CA GLY A 23 -4.19 14.88 8.03
C GLY A 23 -5.12 13.68 8.11
N ASN A 24 -4.79 12.57 7.46
CA ASN A 24 -5.54 11.32 7.50
C ASN A 24 -4.79 10.28 8.37
N PRO A 25 -5.49 9.38 9.09
CA PRO A 25 -4.85 8.33 9.90
C PRO A 25 -3.81 7.50 9.18
N TYR A 26 -3.97 7.20 7.89
CA TYR A 26 -2.98 6.47 7.08
C TYR A 26 -1.63 7.21 6.91
N GLY A 27 -1.58 8.51 7.16
CA GLY A 27 -0.35 9.30 7.15
C GLY A 27 0.47 9.22 8.45
N PHE A 28 0.00 8.46 9.45
CA PHE A 28 0.68 8.33 10.74
C PHE A 28 1.25 6.93 10.93
N GLU A 29 2.37 6.87 11.62
CA GLU A 29 3.03 5.61 11.99
C GLU A 29 2.30 4.98 13.18
N SER A 30 1.81 3.74 13.03
CA SER A 30 1.09 3.01 14.09
C SER A 30 1.94 2.72 15.32
N GLY A 31 3.24 2.52 15.15
CA GLY A 31 4.21 2.32 16.25
C GLY A 31 4.64 3.59 16.98
N GLY A 32 4.13 4.75 16.55
CA GLY A 32 4.49 6.06 17.06
C GLY A 32 5.76 6.65 16.44
N TYR A 33 5.74 7.95 16.20
CA TYR A 33 6.90 8.68 15.67
C TYR A 33 7.88 9.01 16.79
N PRO A 34 9.13 8.51 16.79
CA PRO A 34 10.06 8.60 17.92
C PRO A 34 10.28 10.02 18.46
N PRO A 35 10.40 11.07 17.64
CA PRO A 35 10.54 12.43 18.13
C PRO A 35 9.30 12.96 18.89
N SER A 36 8.11 12.43 18.61
CA SER A 36 6.87 12.86 19.26
C SER A 36 6.58 12.10 20.56
N ILE A 37 7.08 10.88 20.72
CA ILE A 37 6.80 10.06 21.91
C ILE A 37 7.22 10.74 23.22
N PRO A 38 8.42 11.36 23.34
CA PRO A 38 8.84 12.03 24.58
C PRO A 38 8.01 13.28 24.94
N THR A 39 7.23 13.80 23.99
CA THR A 39 6.37 14.99 24.20
C THR A 39 4.97 14.65 24.68
N LEU A 40 4.60 13.36 24.70
CA LEU A 40 3.29 12.90 25.17
C LEU A 40 3.22 12.96 26.70
N THR A 41 2.12 13.50 27.21
CA THR A 41 1.81 13.41 28.64
C THR A 41 1.06 12.13 28.97
N HIS A 42 1.06 11.73 30.25
CA HIS A 42 0.29 10.57 30.73
C HIS A 42 -1.22 10.76 30.46
N GLU A 43 -1.72 11.98 30.65
CA GLU A 43 -3.12 12.33 30.45
C GLU A 43 -3.51 12.13 28.97
N GLN A 44 -2.71 12.65 28.02
CA GLN A 44 -2.92 12.47 26.58
C GLN A 44 -2.93 10.99 26.19
N PHE A 45 -2.00 10.21 26.75
CA PHE A 45 -1.94 8.77 26.50
C PHE A 45 -3.21 8.05 26.99
N LYS A 46 -3.68 8.35 28.20
CA LYS A 46 -4.91 7.77 28.77
C LYS A 46 -6.16 8.21 27.99
N GLU A 47 -6.25 9.49 27.61
CA GLU A 47 -7.36 10.01 26.82
C GLU A 47 -7.45 9.31 25.46
N PHE A 48 -6.30 9.16 24.77
CA PHE A 48 -6.23 8.42 23.53
C PHE A 48 -6.71 6.98 23.70
N HIS A 49 -6.23 6.28 24.72
CA HIS A 49 -6.66 4.91 25.00
C HIS A 49 -8.16 4.82 25.26
N THR A 50 -8.69 5.67 26.14
CA THR A 50 -10.13 5.67 26.47
C THR A 50 -11.00 5.96 25.24
N ARG A 51 -10.54 6.84 24.35
CA ARG A 51 -11.27 7.24 23.15
C ARG A 51 -11.30 6.17 22.06
N TYR A 52 -10.19 5.47 21.85
CA TYR A 52 -10.04 4.59 20.69
C TYR A 52 -10.13 3.10 21.04
N TYR A 53 -9.82 2.70 22.25
CA TYR A 53 -9.84 1.30 22.68
C TYR A 53 -11.21 0.96 23.32
N HIS A 54 -12.24 0.99 22.51
CA HIS A 54 -13.59 0.63 22.88
C HIS A 54 -14.07 -0.56 22.04
N PRO A 55 -14.87 -1.53 22.59
CA PRO A 55 -15.33 -2.69 21.83
C PRO A 55 -16.02 -2.36 20.50
N GLU A 56 -16.81 -1.29 20.44
CA GLU A 56 -17.45 -0.84 19.20
C GLU A 56 -16.47 -0.28 18.17
N ASN A 57 -15.22 0.02 18.54
CA ASN A 57 -14.14 0.42 17.63
C ASN A 57 -13.17 -0.73 17.40
N SER A 58 -13.62 -1.96 17.50
CA SER A 58 -12.81 -3.17 17.32
C SER A 58 -13.54 -4.22 16.49
N TYR A 59 -12.76 -5.03 15.81
CA TYR A 59 -13.23 -6.23 15.14
C TYR A 59 -12.59 -7.43 15.82
N ILE A 60 -13.40 -8.41 16.20
CA ILE A 60 -12.94 -9.63 16.85
C ILE A 60 -13.11 -10.78 15.86
N LEU A 61 -12.02 -11.43 15.50
CA LEU A 61 -12.01 -12.59 14.63
C LEU A 61 -11.46 -13.78 15.41
N LEU A 62 -12.21 -14.87 15.45
CA LEU A 62 -11.82 -16.13 16.07
C LEU A 62 -11.58 -17.17 14.98
N TYR A 63 -10.44 -17.85 15.03
CA TYR A 63 -10.09 -18.93 14.13
C TYR A 63 -9.37 -20.05 14.90
N GLY A 64 -9.88 -21.25 14.81
CA GLY A 64 -9.32 -22.43 15.49
C GLY A 64 -10.36 -23.53 15.65
N ASP A 65 -10.01 -24.56 16.40
CA ASP A 65 -10.89 -25.68 16.74
C ASP A 65 -11.52 -25.56 18.13
N ALA A 66 -11.43 -24.38 18.76
CA ALA A 66 -12.07 -24.11 20.04
C ALA A 66 -13.61 -24.09 19.92
N GLU A 67 -14.28 -24.32 21.03
CA GLU A 67 -15.75 -24.30 21.07
C GLU A 67 -16.26 -22.85 21.05
N LEU A 68 -16.67 -22.39 19.88
CA LEU A 68 -17.07 -21.00 19.62
C LEU A 68 -18.11 -20.46 20.62
N SER A 69 -19.07 -21.29 21.04
CA SER A 69 -20.09 -20.90 22.05
C SER A 69 -19.47 -20.51 23.39
N LYS A 70 -18.42 -21.20 23.82
CA LYS A 70 -17.70 -20.88 25.06
C LYS A 70 -16.86 -19.60 24.92
N GLU A 71 -16.21 -19.44 23.78
CA GLU A 71 -15.44 -18.22 23.51
C GLU A 71 -16.33 -16.99 23.43
N LEU A 72 -17.47 -17.07 22.75
CA LEU A 72 -18.44 -15.98 22.68
C LEU A 72 -19.04 -15.65 24.06
N ALA A 73 -19.39 -16.67 24.85
CA ALA A 73 -19.88 -16.46 26.21
C ALA A 73 -18.83 -15.80 27.12
N PHE A 74 -17.57 -16.21 26.99
CA PHE A 74 -16.45 -15.59 27.71
C PHE A 74 -16.25 -14.12 27.29
N LEU A 75 -16.23 -13.83 25.99
CA LEU A 75 -16.10 -12.46 25.48
C LEU A 75 -17.24 -11.57 25.98
N ASP A 76 -18.47 -12.07 25.98
CA ASP A 76 -19.62 -11.32 26.48
C ASP A 76 -19.52 -11.06 27.99
N SER A 77 -19.39 -12.11 28.81
CA SER A 77 -19.40 -11.99 30.28
C SER A 77 -18.20 -11.22 30.82
N GLU A 78 -17.00 -11.47 30.27
CA GLU A 78 -15.76 -10.93 30.82
C GLU A 78 -15.36 -9.57 30.22
N TYR A 79 -15.88 -9.22 29.04
CA TYR A 79 -15.46 -8.01 28.35
C TYR A 79 -16.64 -7.17 27.85
N LEU A 80 -17.44 -7.65 26.89
CA LEU A 80 -18.38 -6.81 26.15
C LEU A 80 -19.52 -6.26 27.04
N SER A 81 -20.05 -7.06 27.96
CA SER A 81 -21.12 -6.66 28.89
C SER A 81 -20.74 -5.53 29.86
N LYS A 82 -19.44 -5.25 30.01
CA LYS A 82 -18.93 -4.18 30.87
C LYS A 82 -18.95 -2.80 30.21
N TYR A 83 -19.28 -2.73 28.91
CA TYR A 83 -19.30 -1.49 28.14
C TYR A 83 -20.72 -1.10 27.73
N THR A 84 -20.95 0.18 27.63
CA THR A 84 -22.17 0.76 27.05
C THR A 84 -21.86 1.25 25.64
N ARG A 85 -22.88 1.44 24.83
CA ARG A 85 -22.71 1.90 23.44
C ARG A 85 -21.97 3.22 23.37
N ALA A 86 -20.96 3.31 22.49
CA ALA A 86 -20.20 4.52 22.26
C ALA A 86 -20.99 5.51 21.37
N ASN A 87 -20.92 6.80 21.68
CA ASN A 87 -21.68 7.81 20.94
C ASN A 87 -20.92 8.45 19.78
N ASN A 88 -19.59 8.39 19.77
CA ASN A 88 -18.73 9.09 18.80
C ASN A 88 -17.50 8.25 18.44
N LEU A 89 -17.69 7.25 17.61
CA LEU A 89 -16.55 6.50 17.06
C LEU A 89 -15.84 7.30 15.96
N PRO A 90 -14.52 7.23 15.89
CA PRO A 90 -13.76 7.86 14.82
C PRO A 90 -14.07 7.18 13.48
N VAL A 91 -14.30 7.98 12.45
CA VAL A 91 -14.51 7.50 11.08
C VAL A 91 -13.32 7.91 10.23
N VAL A 92 -12.71 6.96 9.56
CA VAL A 92 -11.69 7.22 8.54
C VAL A 92 -12.39 7.67 7.26
N ILE A 93 -12.00 8.82 6.74
CA ILE A 93 -12.56 9.39 5.51
C ILE A 93 -11.55 9.27 4.37
N GLU A 94 -12.05 9.25 3.13
CA GLU A 94 -11.19 9.29 1.96
C GLU A 94 -10.29 10.54 1.96
N GLN A 95 -9.03 10.35 1.59
CA GLN A 95 -8.12 11.45 1.36
C GLN A 95 -8.56 12.23 0.13
N LYS A 96 -8.74 13.53 0.26
CA LYS A 96 -9.05 14.42 -0.85
C LYS A 96 -7.90 14.45 -1.86
N GLN A 97 -8.25 14.40 -3.14
CA GLN A 97 -7.29 14.44 -4.23
C GLN A 97 -6.45 15.72 -4.21
N PHE A 98 -5.19 15.60 -4.58
CA PHE A 98 -4.32 16.76 -4.77
C PHE A 98 -4.72 17.53 -6.04
N PRO A 99 -4.49 18.85 -6.09
CA PRO A 99 -4.72 19.63 -7.29
C PRO A 99 -3.68 19.33 -8.40
N SER A 100 -2.48 18.88 -8.01
CA SER A 100 -1.40 18.50 -8.93
C SER A 100 -0.41 17.57 -8.21
N ARG A 101 0.44 16.89 -9.00
CA ARG A 101 1.56 16.09 -8.46
C ARG A 101 2.41 16.91 -7.50
N LYS A 102 2.79 16.28 -6.39
CA LYS A 102 3.74 16.82 -5.42
C LYS A 102 5.12 16.22 -5.62
N GLU A 103 6.12 16.96 -5.19
CA GLU A 103 7.52 16.51 -5.17
C GLU A 103 8.08 16.72 -3.77
N LEU A 104 8.80 15.73 -3.28
CA LEU A 104 9.42 15.75 -1.97
C LEU A 104 10.86 15.24 -2.07
N LYS A 105 11.78 16.05 -1.55
CA LYS A 105 13.15 15.63 -1.27
C LYS A 105 13.31 15.42 0.23
N ALA A 106 13.78 14.25 0.63
CA ALA A 106 13.99 13.87 2.02
C ALA A 106 15.35 13.20 2.20
N TYR A 107 15.76 13.01 3.45
CA TYR A 107 17.07 12.46 3.78
C TYR A 107 16.94 11.34 4.79
N TYR A 108 17.88 10.38 4.71
CA TYR A 108 18.07 9.36 5.75
C TYR A 108 19.52 9.34 6.25
N PRO A 109 19.75 8.98 7.52
CA PRO A 109 21.09 9.04 8.10
C PRO A 109 22.00 7.93 7.56
N VAL A 110 23.24 8.31 7.28
CA VAL A 110 24.34 7.39 6.99
C VAL A 110 25.57 7.77 7.83
N LEU A 111 26.52 6.83 7.98
CA LEU A 111 27.76 7.09 8.69
C LEU A 111 28.57 8.22 7.99
N GLU A 112 29.41 8.91 8.76
CA GLU A 112 30.23 10.02 8.27
C GLU A 112 31.17 9.61 7.12
N ASP A 113 31.67 8.39 7.14
CA ASP A 113 32.59 7.82 6.16
C ASP A 113 31.86 6.97 5.07
N ALA A 114 30.53 6.89 5.10
CA ALA A 114 29.78 6.08 4.14
C ALA A 114 29.93 6.63 2.70
N ASP A 115 30.07 5.73 1.73
CA ASP A 115 29.87 6.10 0.32
C ASP A 115 28.39 6.42 0.10
N THR A 116 28.12 7.57 -0.48
CA THR A 116 26.76 8.03 -0.80
C THR A 116 26.37 7.87 -2.25
N ASN A 117 27.31 7.41 -3.11
CA ASN A 117 27.03 7.13 -4.51
C ASN A 117 26.08 5.94 -4.63
N HIS A 118 25.13 6.00 -5.56
CA HIS A 118 24.16 4.95 -5.79
C HIS A 118 23.41 4.50 -4.51
N GLN A 119 23.10 5.45 -3.63
CA GLN A 119 22.36 5.17 -2.40
C GLN A 119 21.05 5.97 -2.27
N THR A 120 20.63 6.60 -3.36
CA THR A 120 19.35 7.32 -3.41
C THR A 120 18.22 6.36 -3.75
N TYR A 121 17.08 6.57 -3.10
CA TYR A 121 15.82 5.92 -3.39
C TYR A 121 14.90 6.90 -4.10
N LEU A 122 14.32 6.47 -5.22
CA LEU A 122 13.34 7.24 -5.97
C LEU A 122 12.01 6.51 -5.93
N ALA A 123 10.92 7.21 -5.67
CA ALA A 123 9.62 6.57 -5.65
C ALA A 123 8.52 7.49 -6.22
N LEU A 124 7.60 6.86 -6.95
CA LEU A 124 6.32 7.44 -7.33
C LEU A 124 5.23 6.77 -6.51
N GLY A 125 4.43 7.55 -5.79
CA GLY A 125 3.29 7.07 -5.03
C GLY A 125 2.00 7.72 -5.51
N TYR A 126 0.93 6.94 -5.57
CA TYR A 126 -0.40 7.40 -6.00
C TYR A 126 -1.45 6.95 -5.00
N ILE A 127 -2.48 7.78 -4.79
CA ILE A 127 -3.75 7.32 -4.24
C ILE A 127 -4.72 7.18 -5.41
N SER A 128 -5.36 6.02 -5.51
CA SER A 128 -6.33 5.70 -6.55
C SER A 128 -7.70 5.35 -5.96
N GLY A 129 -8.61 4.80 -6.74
CA GLY A 129 -9.97 4.47 -6.34
C GLY A 129 -10.10 3.64 -5.06
N LYS A 130 -11.31 3.25 -4.72
CA LYS A 130 -11.61 2.56 -3.46
C LYS A 130 -10.94 1.19 -3.38
N GLY A 131 -10.33 0.88 -2.23
CA GLY A 131 -9.77 -0.43 -1.94
C GLY A 131 -10.81 -1.55 -1.82
N THR A 132 -12.07 -1.18 -1.60
CA THR A 132 -13.23 -2.11 -1.59
C THR A 132 -13.73 -2.49 -2.99
N ASP A 133 -13.26 -1.81 -4.05
CA ASP A 133 -13.46 -2.27 -5.43
C ASP A 133 -12.43 -3.37 -5.75
N MET A 134 -12.81 -4.62 -5.48
CA MET A 134 -11.94 -5.79 -5.64
C MET A 134 -11.46 -5.98 -7.09
N LYS A 135 -12.30 -5.64 -8.09
CA LYS A 135 -11.87 -5.70 -9.50
C LYS A 135 -10.77 -4.70 -9.78
N LEU A 136 -10.93 -3.47 -9.29
CA LEU A 136 -9.91 -2.42 -9.43
C LEU A 136 -8.62 -2.82 -8.72
N SER A 137 -8.70 -3.23 -7.44
CA SER A 137 -7.52 -3.61 -6.65
C SER A 137 -6.73 -4.75 -7.30
N MET A 138 -7.41 -5.84 -7.70
CA MET A 138 -6.78 -6.94 -8.44
C MET A 138 -6.21 -6.49 -9.79
N GLY A 139 -6.91 -5.61 -10.50
CA GLY A 139 -6.43 -5.04 -11.76
C GLY A 139 -5.16 -4.23 -11.60
N LEU A 140 -5.06 -3.44 -10.54
CA LEU A 140 -3.86 -2.66 -10.20
C LEU A 140 -2.69 -3.57 -9.79
N ASP A 141 -2.93 -4.62 -9.00
CA ASP A 141 -1.90 -5.60 -8.64
C ASP A 141 -1.30 -6.29 -9.88
N ILE A 142 -2.17 -6.80 -10.77
CA ILE A 142 -1.74 -7.42 -12.02
C ILE A 142 -1.00 -6.43 -12.90
N LEU A 143 -1.47 -5.19 -12.96
CA LEU A 143 -0.84 -4.13 -13.73
C LEU A 143 0.59 -3.83 -13.22
N MET A 144 0.79 -3.70 -11.91
CA MET A 144 2.12 -3.48 -11.34
C MET A 144 3.05 -4.68 -11.54
N GLU A 145 2.51 -5.88 -11.46
CA GLU A 145 3.27 -7.09 -11.74
C GLU A 145 3.78 -7.13 -13.18
N VAL A 146 2.91 -6.82 -14.16
CA VAL A 146 3.27 -6.85 -15.59
C VAL A 146 4.15 -5.67 -16.00
N LEU A 147 3.92 -4.47 -15.44
CA LEU A 147 4.65 -3.27 -15.84
C LEU A 147 5.99 -3.10 -15.14
N VAL A 148 6.17 -3.67 -13.92
CA VAL A 148 7.31 -3.37 -13.05
C VAL A 148 8.01 -4.60 -12.50
N ASN A 149 7.27 -5.59 -11.95
CA ASN A 149 7.89 -6.62 -11.09
C ASN A 149 8.52 -7.78 -11.87
N GLN A 150 7.97 -8.14 -13.03
CA GLN A 150 8.59 -9.18 -13.86
C GLN A 150 9.95 -8.73 -14.40
N GLU A 151 10.85 -9.69 -14.66
CA GLU A 151 12.18 -9.41 -15.23
C GLU A 151 12.09 -8.73 -16.61
N SER A 152 11.08 -9.08 -17.40
CA SER A 152 10.80 -8.51 -18.73
C SER A 152 9.88 -7.29 -18.70
N ALA A 153 9.55 -6.77 -17.51
CA ALA A 153 8.59 -5.68 -17.36
C ALA A 153 9.09 -4.38 -18.02
N PRO A 154 8.25 -3.68 -18.78
CA PRO A 154 8.67 -2.55 -19.61
C PRO A 154 9.25 -1.39 -18.80
N ILE A 155 8.73 -1.07 -17.61
CA ILE A 155 9.30 0.00 -16.77
C ILE A 155 10.66 -0.42 -16.21
N ARG A 156 10.80 -1.68 -15.76
CA ARG A 156 12.09 -2.21 -15.29
C ARG A 156 13.16 -2.12 -16.38
N LEU A 157 12.86 -2.61 -17.57
CA LEU A 157 13.81 -2.58 -18.69
C LEU A 157 14.16 -1.16 -19.11
N ALA A 158 13.19 -0.25 -19.20
CA ALA A 158 13.42 1.14 -19.56
C ALA A 158 14.31 1.87 -18.53
N LEU A 159 14.14 1.60 -17.24
CA LEU A 159 14.97 2.17 -16.17
C LEU A 159 16.39 1.58 -16.20
N GLN A 160 16.54 0.29 -16.46
CA GLN A 160 17.85 -0.36 -16.64
C GLN A 160 18.60 0.20 -17.85
N GLU A 161 17.92 0.36 -18.98
CA GLU A 161 18.49 0.97 -20.20
C GLU A 161 18.92 2.43 -19.96
N ALA A 162 18.14 3.16 -19.17
CA ALA A 162 18.48 4.53 -18.79
C ALA A 162 19.60 4.62 -17.74
N GLY A 163 20.06 3.49 -17.17
CA GLY A 163 21.06 3.43 -16.10
C GLY A 163 20.58 3.99 -14.77
N ILE A 164 19.29 3.90 -14.47
CA ILE A 164 18.68 4.44 -13.25
C ILE A 164 18.45 3.31 -12.23
N GLY A 165 19.26 3.34 -11.17
CA GLY A 165 19.16 2.38 -10.06
C GLY A 165 19.48 0.93 -10.43
N GLN A 166 19.25 0.02 -9.51
CA GLN A 166 19.52 -1.41 -9.69
C GLN A 166 18.29 -2.29 -9.42
N ASP A 167 17.53 -1.95 -8.37
CA ASP A 167 16.36 -2.70 -7.95
C ASP A 167 15.10 -1.86 -8.16
N VAL A 168 14.18 -2.39 -8.97
CA VAL A 168 12.90 -1.75 -9.28
C VAL A 168 11.79 -2.66 -8.79
N ASN A 169 10.88 -2.12 -8.00
CA ASN A 169 9.70 -2.85 -7.55
C ASN A 169 8.47 -1.94 -7.48
N ALA A 170 7.29 -2.56 -7.51
CA ALA A 170 6.03 -1.88 -7.27
C ALA A 170 5.13 -2.75 -6.41
N TYR A 171 4.24 -2.10 -5.67
CA TYR A 171 3.20 -2.76 -4.90
C TYR A 171 1.94 -1.91 -4.86
N VAL A 172 0.83 -2.57 -4.59
CA VAL A 172 -0.47 -1.95 -4.33
C VAL A 172 -0.89 -2.34 -2.92
N ASN A 173 -1.29 -1.36 -2.12
CA ASN A 173 -1.90 -1.61 -0.82
C ASN A 173 -3.34 -1.11 -0.84
N SER A 174 -4.28 -2.02 -0.58
CA SER A 174 -5.70 -1.71 -0.53
C SER A 174 -6.10 -1.35 0.91
N TYR A 175 -6.36 -0.08 1.11
CA TYR A 175 -6.97 0.49 2.31
C TYR A 175 -8.39 0.98 1.97
N LEU A 176 -8.88 2.05 2.61
CA LEU A 176 -10.10 2.72 2.15
C LEU A 176 -9.96 3.18 0.69
N GLN A 177 -8.75 3.61 0.31
CA GLN A 177 -8.33 3.89 -1.06
C GLN A 177 -7.07 3.08 -1.37
N ASN A 178 -6.90 2.69 -2.63
CA ASN A 178 -5.69 1.99 -3.07
C ASN A 178 -4.50 2.94 -3.11
N VAL A 179 -3.36 2.47 -2.64
CA VAL A 179 -2.05 3.14 -2.76
C VAL A 179 -1.19 2.33 -3.71
N ILE A 180 -0.73 2.96 -4.77
CA ILE A 180 0.23 2.37 -5.72
C ILE A 180 1.58 3.02 -5.44
N GLN A 181 2.63 2.22 -5.35
CA GLN A 181 3.99 2.73 -5.21
C GLN A 181 4.94 2.00 -6.16
N ILE A 182 5.69 2.78 -6.94
CA ILE A 182 6.81 2.30 -7.79
C ILE A 182 8.08 2.85 -7.17
N THR A 183 9.04 1.98 -6.87
CA THR A 183 10.29 2.34 -6.17
C THR A 183 11.50 1.85 -6.94
N VAL A 184 12.52 2.71 -7.01
CA VAL A 184 13.86 2.38 -7.49
C VAL A 184 14.85 2.58 -6.35
N GLN A 185 15.73 1.61 -6.16
CA GLN A 185 16.80 1.65 -5.18
C GLN A 185 18.14 1.80 -5.87
N LYS A 186 19.14 2.28 -5.13
CA LYS A 186 20.52 2.46 -5.61
C LYS A 186 20.65 3.38 -6.84
N ALA A 187 19.81 4.41 -6.89
CA ALA A 187 19.91 5.51 -7.88
C ALA A 187 20.90 6.59 -7.42
N ASN A 188 21.13 7.58 -8.27
CA ASN A 188 21.84 8.79 -7.92
C ASN A 188 20.87 9.92 -7.58
N THR A 189 21.37 10.92 -6.87
CA THR A 189 20.57 12.11 -6.50
C THR A 189 20.09 12.91 -7.72
N THR A 190 20.79 12.81 -8.82
CA THR A 190 20.50 13.51 -10.09
C THR A 190 19.49 12.79 -10.96
N ASP A 191 19.10 11.57 -10.61
CA ASP A 191 18.27 10.71 -11.48
C ASP A 191 16.76 10.97 -11.37
N SER A 192 16.32 11.82 -10.43
CA SER A 192 14.91 12.00 -10.09
C SER A 192 14.05 12.45 -11.28
N GLU A 193 14.46 13.47 -12.01
CA GLU A 193 13.72 13.97 -13.18
C GLU A 193 13.69 12.92 -14.29
N LYS A 194 14.84 12.30 -14.58
CA LYS A 194 14.98 11.26 -15.59
C LYS A 194 14.15 10.01 -15.24
N PHE A 195 14.11 9.63 -13.95
CA PHE A 195 13.24 8.55 -13.45
C PHE A 195 11.78 8.83 -13.78
N LEU A 196 11.31 10.02 -13.42
CA LEU A 196 9.94 10.43 -13.72
C LEU A 196 9.64 10.38 -15.23
N GLU A 197 10.53 10.97 -16.05
CA GLU A 197 10.39 11.01 -17.51
C GLU A 197 10.29 9.59 -18.09
N VAL A 198 11.21 8.69 -17.72
CA VAL A 198 11.22 7.30 -18.20
C VAL A 198 9.97 6.56 -17.82
N VAL A 199 9.52 6.66 -16.55
CA VAL A 199 8.31 5.99 -16.10
C VAL A 199 7.08 6.52 -16.84
N MET A 200 6.90 7.84 -16.91
CA MET A 200 5.74 8.45 -17.58
C MET A 200 5.70 8.16 -19.07
N LYS A 201 6.85 8.18 -19.77
CA LYS A 201 6.96 7.79 -21.17
C LYS A 201 6.55 6.35 -21.38
N THR A 202 7.08 5.43 -20.57
CA THR A 202 6.76 4.00 -20.68
C THR A 202 5.27 3.73 -20.40
N LEU A 203 4.71 4.34 -19.35
CA LEU A 203 3.28 4.25 -19.07
C LEU A 203 2.41 4.72 -20.23
N LYS A 204 2.78 5.85 -20.85
CA LYS A 204 2.08 6.39 -22.03
C LYS A 204 2.16 5.42 -23.21
N GLU A 205 3.34 4.87 -23.48
CA GLU A 205 3.51 3.88 -24.55
C GLU A 205 2.67 2.63 -24.34
N GLN A 206 2.62 2.09 -23.11
CA GLN A 206 1.81 0.92 -22.78
C GLN A 206 0.30 1.23 -22.86
N ALA A 207 -0.12 2.43 -22.46
CA ALA A 207 -1.51 2.86 -22.57
C ALA A 207 -1.97 3.04 -24.04
N GLU A 208 -1.07 3.47 -24.94
CA GLU A 208 -1.39 3.73 -26.36
C GLU A 208 -1.24 2.48 -27.23
N LYS A 209 -0.15 1.71 -27.06
CA LYS A 209 0.17 0.55 -27.91
C LYS A 209 -0.45 -0.76 -27.39
N GLY A 210 -0.92 -0.78 -26.15
CA GLY A 210 -1.40 -1.97 -25.44
C GLY A 210 -0.31 -2.68 -24.65
N ILE A 211 -0.74 -3.45 -23.65
CA ILE A 211 0.10 -4.26 -22.77
C ILE A 211 0.28 -5.65 -23.41
N ASP A 212 1.45 -6.27 -23.20
CA ASP A 212 1.69 -7.64 -23.65
C ASP A 212 0.67 -8.61 -23.04
N ARG A 213 -0.20 -9.15 -23.89
CA ARG A 213 -1.29 -10.06 -23.48
C ARG A 213 -0.77 -11.39 -22.92
N ASN A 214 0.36 -11.88 -23.40
CA ASN A 214 0.96 -13.12 -22.87
C ASN A 214 1.48 -12.92 -21.46
N ALA A 215 2.11 -11.78 -21.18
CA ALA A 215 2.54 -11.42 -19.83
C ALA A 215 1.35 -11.29 -18.88
N VAL A 216 0.28 -10.63 -19.31
CA VAL A 216 -0.98 -10.51 -18.54
C VAL A 216 -1.58 -11.87 -18.25
N GLU A 217 -1.70 -12.76 -19.24
CA GLU A 217 -2.24 -14.11 -19.08
C GLU A 217 -1.40 -14.94 -18.10
N GLY A 218 -0.08 -14.87 -18.20
CA GLY A 218 0.83 -15.54 -17.27
C GLY A 218 0.63 -15.10 -15.82
N VAL A 219 0.48 -13.79 -15.57
CA VAL A 219 0.20 -13.24 -14.24
C VAL A 219 -1.18 -13.67 -13.75
N LEU A 220 -2.21 -13.56 -14.58
CA LEU A 220 -3.57 -14.00 -14.25
C LEU A 220 -3.65 -15.47 -13.83
N ASN A 221 -3.02 -16.36 -14.61
CA ASN A 221 -3.01 -17.78 -14.33
C ASN A 221 -2.31 -18.11 -13.01
N ARG A 222 -1.17 -17.45 -12.73
CA ARG A 222 -0.46 -17.57 -11.44
C ARG A 222 -1.31 -17.05 -10.28
N THR A 223 -1.94 -15.89 -10.44
CA THR A 223 -2.82 -15.30 -9.41
C THR A 223 -4.01 -16.19 -9.12
N GLU A 224 -4.71 -16.68 -10.15
CA GLU A 224 -5.83 -17.60 -9.98
C GLU A 224 -5.41 -18.90 -9.28
N PHE A 225 -4.27 -19.47 -9.68
CA PHE A 225 -3.72 -20.66 -9.03
C PHE A 225 -3.45 -20.42 -7.53
N GLN A 226 -2.82 -19.30 -7.20
CA GLN A 226 -2.55 -18.94 -5.80
C GLN A 226 -3.83 -18.75 -4.98
N LEU A 227 -4.85 -18.11 -5.57
CA LEU A 227 -6.15 -17.91 -4.91
C LEU A 227 -6.90 -19.24 -4.68
N ARG A 228 -6.82 -20.19 -5.61
CA ARG A 228 -7.47 -21.51 -5.50
C ARG A 228 -6.78 -22.45 -4.54
N GLU A 229 -5.50 -22.62 -4.72
CA GLU A 229 -4.73 -23.65 -3.98
C GLU A 229 -4.32 -23.17 -2.59
N GLY A 230 -4.02 -21.89 -2.46
CA GLY A 230 -3.43 -21.30 -1.27
C GLY A 230 -2.07 -21.96 -0.96
N ASN A 231 -1.02 -21.17 -0.89
CA ASN A 231 0.34 -21.69 -0.64
C ASN A 231 0.75 -21.62 0.83
N ASP A 232 -0.20 -21.39 1.76
CA ASP A 232 0.14 -21.04 3.12
C ASP A 232 -0.25 -22.14 4.12
N ALA A 233 0.73 -22.58 4.91
CA ALA A 233 0.48 -23.42 6.07
C ALA A 233 -0.42 -22.73 7.12
N GLN A 234 -0.52 -21.40 7.07
CA GLN A 234 -1.32 -20.55 7.97
C GLN A 234 -2.62 -20.06 7.30
N LYS A 235 -3.28 -20.88 6.51
CA LYS A 235 -4.49 -20.51 5.73
C LYS A 235 -5.53 -19.71 6.52
N GLY A 236 -5.77 -20.08 7.78
CA GLY A 236 -6.71 -19.34 8.62
C GLY A 236 -6.27 -17.92 8.96
N LEU A 237 -4.98 -17.72 9.25
CA LEU A 237 -4.43 -16.39 9.50
C LEU A 237 -4.46 -15.53 8.24
N THR A 238 -4.12 -16.09 7.10
CA THR A 238 -4.19 -15.40 5.80
C THR A 238 -5.64 -14.99 5.49
N ALA A 239 -6.61 -15.90 5.65
CA ALA A 239 -8.03 -15.58 5.49
C ALA A 239 -8.50 -14.52 6.49
N ALA A 240 -8.02 -14.56 7.74
CA ALA A 240 -8.32 -13.56 8.75
C ALA A 240 -7.87 -12.15 8.32
N PHE A 241 -6.66 -12.01 7.78
CA PHE A 241 -6.18 -10.73 7.28
C PHE A 241 -6.97 -10.24 6.05
N GLN A 242 -7.38 -11.15 5.17
CA GLN A 242 -8.24 -10.81 4.01
C GLN A 242 -9.61 -10.30 4.47
N ILE A 243 -10.23 -10.99 5.43
CA ILE A 243 -11.51 -10.58 6.05
C ILE A 243 -11.37 -9.18 6.66
N VAL A 244 -10.41 -9.00 7.55
CA VAL A 244 -10.21 -7.75 8.29
C VAL A 244 -9.93 -6.58 7.34
N GLY A 245 -9.11 -6.79 6.31
CA GLY A 245 -8.78 -5.76 5.32
C GLY A 245 -10.01 -5.20 4.60
N GLY A 246 -10.96 -6.05 4.23
CA GLY A 246 -12.24 -5.63 3.63
C GLY A 246 -13.24 -5.08 4.66
N TRP A 247 -13.36 -5.75 5.80
CA TRP A 247 -14.34 -5.45 6.84
C TRP A 247 -14.14 -4.08 7.51
N PHE A 248 -12.90 -3.60 7.60
CA PHE A 248 -12.63 -2.24 8.12
C PHE A 248 -13.29 -1.12 7.33
N HIS A 249 -13.69 -1.37 6.10
CA HIS A 249 -14.18 -0.36 5.17
C HIS A 249 -15.58 -0.63 4.62
N THR A 250 -16.18 -1.76 5.01
CA THR A 250 -17.53 -2.16 4.60
C THR A 250 -18.25 -2.86 5.75
N ASP A 251 -19.55 -3.05 5.61
CA ASP A 251 -20.33 -3.88 6.55
C ASP A 251 -20.29 -5.38 6.16
N ASP A 252 -19.56 -5.73 5.10
CA ASP A 252 -19.43 -7.10 4.61
C ASP A 252 -18.07 -7.71 5.03
N PRO A 253 -18.06 -8.63 6.04
CA PRO A 253 -16.84 -9.28 6.48
C PRO A 253 -16.26 -10.26 5.46
N PHE A 254 -17.04 -10.69 4.46
CA PHE A 254 -16.61 -11.67 3.47
C PHE A 254 -16.08 -11.07 2.17
N LEU A 255 -16.20 -9.76 1.99
CA LEU A 255 -15.76 -9.07 0.76
C LEU A 255 -14.34 -9.46 0.35
N GLY A 256 -13.41 -9.53 1.31
CA GLY A 256 -12.00 -9.89 1.04
C GLY A 256 -11.78 -11.34 0.59
N LEU A 257 -12.78 -12.23 0.79
CA LEU A 257 -12.72 -13.64 0.37
C LEU A 257 -13.42 -13.88 -0.97
N GLU A 258 -14.23 -12.94 -1.46
CA GLU A 258 -14.98 -13.05 -2.73
C GLU A 258 -14.12 -12.64 -3.93
N TRP A 259 -13.18 -13.48 -4.35
CA TRP A 259 -12.26 -13.20 -5.45
C TRP A 259 -12.73 -13.68 -6.84
N GLU A 260 -13.65 -14.65 -6.92
CA GLU A 260 -14.04 -15.27 -8.19
C GLU A 260 -14.77 -14.30 -9.11
N LYS A 261 -15.75 -13.55 -8.59
CA LYS A 261 -16.52 -12.58 -9.37
C LYS A 261 -15.65 -11.41 -9.85
N PRO A 262 -14.83 -10.76 -8.99
CA PRO A 262 -13.88 -9.75 -9.40
C PRO A 262 -12.90 -10.24 -10.47
N LEU A 263 -12.33 -11.44 -10.30
CA LEU A 263 -11.40 -12.02 -11.26
C LEU A 263 -12.07 -12.31 -12.61
N ALA A 264 -13.29 -12.86 -12.60
CA ALA A 264 -14.04 -13.09 -13.84
C ALA A 264 -14.36 -11.78 -14.57
N ALA A 265 -14.77 -10.74 -13.83
CA ALA A 265 -15.03 -9.41 -14.38
C ALA A 265 -13.75 -8.75 -14.94
N LEU A 266 -12.61 -8.97 -14.29
CA LEU A 266 -11.31 -8.50 -14.76
C LEU A 266 -10.91 -9.21 -16.05
N LYS A 267 -10.97 -10.56 -16.09
CA LYS A 267 -10.69 -11.35 -17.30
C LYS A 267 -11.52 -10.90 -18.49
N LYS A 268 -12.81 -10.59 -18.28
CA LYS A 268 -13.70 -10.06 -19.33
C LYS A 268 -13.27 -8.66 -19.79
N GLY A 269 -12.81 -7.80 -18.90
CA GLY A 269 -12.43 -6.43 -19.23
C GLY A 269 -11.07 -6.29 -19.93
N ILE A 270 -10.16 -7.24 -19.75
CA ILE A 270 -8.80 -7.17 -20.33
C ILE A 270 -8.81 -7.07 -21.87
N PRO A 271 -9.57 -7.88 -22.63
CA PRO A 271 -9.67 -7.71 -24.07
C PRO A 271 -10.28 -6.35 -24.51
N GLU A 272 -11.02 -5.68 -23.63
CA GLU A 272 -11.62 -4.37 -23.81
C GLU A 272 -10.71 -3.21 -23.37
N ASN A 273 -9.40 -3.44 -23.22
CA ASN A 273 -8.38 -2.48 -22.80
C ASN A 273 -8.59 -1.94 -21.37
N TYR A 274 -9.13 -2.76 -20.46
CA TYR A 274 -9.37 -2.35 -19.08
C TYR A 274 -8.06 -1.96 -18.37
N LEU A 275 -6.97 -2.74 -18.51
CA LEU A 275 -5.69 -2.44 -17.88
C LEU A 275 -5.08 -1.14 -18.42
N GLU A 276 -5.19 -0.90 -19.72
CA GLU A 276 -4.76 0.35 -20.35
C GLU A 276 -5.57 1.55 -19.83
N SER A 277 -6.85 1.34 -19.55
CA SER A 277 -7.69 2.37 -18.93
C SER A 277 -7.25 2.69 -17.50
N LEU A 278 -6.78 1.68 -16.73
CA LEU A 278 -6.22 1.90 -15.39
C LEU A 278 -4.93 2.74 -15.45
N ILE A 279 -4.05 2.49 -16.44
CA ILE A 279 -2.85 3.32 -16.64
C ILE A 279 -3.26 4.78 -16.84
N ARG A 280 -4.20 5.05 -17.74
CA ARG A 280 -4.65 6.43 -18.01
C ARG A 280 -5.24 7.06 -16.76
N THR A 281 -6.22 6.42 -16.16
CA THR A 281 -7.02 7.00 -15.07
C THR A 281 -6.22 7.17 -13.77
N TYR A 282 -5.42 6.16 -13.40
CA TYR A 282 -4.83 6.11 -12.05
C TYR A 282 -3.33 6.40 -11.99
N LEU A 283 -2.63 6.45 -13.14
CA LEU A 283 -1.20 6.75 -13.19
C LEU A 283 -0.90 8.02 -14.01
N LEU A 284 -1.44 8.16 -15.24
CA LEU A 284 -1.13 9.30 -16.11
C LEU A 284 -1.93 10.55 -15.75
N ASP A 285 -3.27 10.41 -15.64
CA ASP A 285 -4.19 11.53 -15.42
C ASP A 285 -4.50 11.77 -13.94
N ASN A 286 -3.85 11.04 -13.04
CA ASN A 286 -4.06 11.14 -11.61
C ASN A 286 -3.17 12.21 -10.98
N PRO A 287 -3.74 13.37 -10.56
CA PRO A 287 -2.97 14.41 -9.91
C PRO A 287 -2.56 14.06 -8.47
N HIS A 288 -3.19 13.03 -7.85
CA HIS A 288 -2.83 12.56 -6.51
C HIS A 288 -1.59 11.66 -6.58
N CYS A 289 -0.49 12.27 -6.96
CA CYS A 289 0.81 11.66 -7.17
C CYS A 289 1.88 12.38 -6.34
N LEU A 290 2.82 11.62 -5.78
CA LEU A 290 4.00 12.11 -5.07
C LEU A 290 5.25 11.52 -5.70
N LEU A 291 6.14 12.37 -6.20
CA LEU A 291 7.52 12.01 -6.51
C LEU A 291 8.38 12.23 -5.26
N LEU A 292 8.95 11.16 -4.74
CA LEU A 292 9.81 11.19 -3.55
C LEU A 292 11.24 10.83 -3.92
N THR A 293 12.18 11.71 -3.58
CA THR A 293 13.63 11.48 -3.64
C THR A 293 14.15 11.39 -2.22
N LEU A 294 14.63 10.22 -1.81
CA LEU A 294 15.20 10.00 -0.50
C LEU A 294 16.70 9.78 -0.60
N GLU A 295 17.46 10.75 -0.11
CA GLU A 295 18.93 10.81 -0.25
C GLU A 295 19.65 10.42 1.03
N PRO A 296 20.82 9.76 0.93
CA PRO A 296 21.70 9.55 2.09
C PRO A 296 22.26 10.90 2.56
N LYS A 297 22.29 11.11 3.88
CA LYS A 297 22.89 12.29 4.49
C LYS A 297 23.77 11.91 5.66
N ARG A 298 25.06 12.29 5.59
CA ARG A 298 26.02 12.11 6.67
C ARG A 298 25.69 13.05 7.83
N GLY A 299 25.87 12.58 9.04
CA GLY A 299 25.70 13.39 10.26
C GLY A 299 24.25 13.83 10.54
N LEU A 300 23.24 13.14 10.01
CA LEU A 300 21.83 13.44 10.27
C LEU A 300 21.37 12.82 11.61
#